data_0c32ecfea60c00177bd17fec2f913866
#
_entry.id   0c32ecfea60c00177bd17fec2f913866
#
_cell.length_a   1.000
_cell.length_b   1.000
_cell.length_c   1.000
_cell.angle_alpha   90.00
_cell.angle_beta   90.00
_cell.angle_gamma   90.00
#
_symmetry.space_group_name_H-M   'P 1'
#
loop_
_entity.id
_entity.type
_entity.pdbx_description
1 polymer ?
#
loop_
_entity_poly.entity_id
_entity_poly.type
_entity_poly.pdbx_seq_one_letter_code
_entity_poly.pdbx_strand_id
1 'polypeptide(L)'
;SARKLVPGERIGLVELTGAITDPEPVNRQLRHFRDVEKVPAILLRIDSPGGYVGASQEIYRQVELIRQRGIKVIASMGNVAASGAYYVAIAADTIMANPGTITGSIGVIAEFPQADTLLRKVGLAFNIVKSGRYKDTGSPTRPMRGDEQELLQSVVDDTYLQFREAVGKARNIPQARLDSLTQGQVFTGRMAKAFGLVDTLGNYDDALRLAKRMAGLSDGAKVIRAPSAEKSLFQRLLGNVNDLWHASSWSVSYRLP
;
A
#
# COMPACT_ATOMS: atom_id res chain seq x y z
N SER A 1 -33.04 20.65 -13.18
CA SER A 1 -32.96 21.71 -12.17
C SER A 1 -31.55 21.74 -11.64
N ALA A 2 -30.84 22.86 -11.88
CA ALA A 2 -29.50 23.10 -11.36
C ALA A 2 -29.58 23.14 -9.83
N ARG A 3 -29.01 22.14 -9.17
CA ARG A 3 -28.87 22.12 -7.71
C ARG A 3 -27.91 23.26 -7.34
N LYS A 4 -28.35 24.25 -6.57
CA LYS A 4 -27.52 25.37 -6.12
C LYS A 4 -26.29 24.81 -5.40
N LEU A 5 -25.10 25.29 -5.78
CA LEU A 5 -23.85 25.03 -5.04
C LEU A 5 -24.03 25.45 -3.58
N VAL A 6 -23.92 24.50 -2.67
CA VAL A 6 -23.90 24.79 -1.23
C VAL A 6 -22.45 25.19 -0.89
N PRO A 7 -22.22 26.38 -0.29
CA PRO A 7 -20.89 26.78 0.13
C PRO A 7 -20.32 25.74 1.10
N GLY A 8 -19.15 25.16 0.74
CA GLY A 8 -18.48 24.18 1.59
C GLY A 8 -18.52 22.72 1.10
N GLU A 9 -19.22 22.39 0.01
CA GLU A 9 -19.15 21.03 -0.57
C GLU A 9 -17.75 20.73 -1.10
N ARG A 10 -17.06 19.80 -0.42
CA ARG A 10 -15.67 19.43 -0.74
C ARG A 10 -15.43 17.94 -0.65
N ILE A 11 -14.52 17.44 -1.49
CA ILE A 11 -13.95 16.10 -1.43
C ILE A 11 -12.45 16.22 -1.19
N GLY A 12 -11.93 15.46 -0.23
CA GLY A 12 -10.50 15.35 0.00
C GLY A 12 -9.86 14.44 -1.04
N LEU A 13 -8.79 14.92 -1.70
CA LEU A 13 -7.94 14.08 -2.52
C LEU A 13 -6.70 13.68 -1.72
N VAL A 14 -6.54 12.37 -1.54
CA VAL A 14 -5.34 11.75 -0.95
C VAL A 14 -4.64 10.96 -2.05
N GLU A 15 -3.34 11.16 -2.18
CA GLU A 15 -2.53 10.48 -3.21
C GLU A 15 -1.53 9.54 -2.56
N LEU A 16 -1.59 8.27 -2.94
CA LEU A 16 -0.63 7.21 -2.58
C LEU A 16 0.14 6.83 -3.84
N THR A 17 1.37 7.32 -3.99
CA THR A 17 2.20 7.14 -5.19
C THR A 17 3.57 6.57 -4.85
N GLY A 18 4.11 5.75 -5.75
CA GLY A 18 5.42 5.12 -5.57
C GLY A 18 5.44 4.03 -4.50
N ALA A 19 6.63 3.58 -4.10
CA ALA A 19 6.79 2.55 -3.09
C ALA A 19 6.34 3.04 -1.70
N ILE A 20 5.63 2.19 -0.96
CA ILE A 20 5.17 2.47 0.40
C ILE A 20 6.30 2.16 1.38
N THR A 21 7.14 3.15 1.64
CA THR A 21 8.27 3.04 2.59
C THR A 21 7.98 3.74 3.92
N ASP A 22 7.11 4.75 3.90
CA ASP A 22 6.72 5.56 5.05
C ASP A 22 5.20 5.82 4.99
N PRO A 23 4.42 5.48 6.02
CA PRO A 23 2.98 5.70 6.03
C PRO A 23 2.59 7.17 6.29
N GLU A 24 3.49 7.96 6.90
CA GLU A 24 3.17 9.28 7.45
C GLU A 24 2.71 10.32 6.41
N PRO A 25 3.29 10.39 5.19
CA PRO A 25 2.81 11.33 4.19
C PRO A 25 1.34 11.13 3.81
N VAL A 26 0.88 9.89 3.73
CA VAL A 26 -0.52 9.54 3.42
C VAL A 26 -1.40 9.70 4.66
N ASN A 27 -0.96 9.20 5.79
CA ASN A 27 -1.70 9.27 7.05
C ASN A 27 -1.96 10.71 7.50
N ARG A 28 -1.02 11.63 7.26
CA ARG A 28 -1.19 13.06 7.52
C ARG A 28 -2.31 13.68 6.68
N GLN A 29 -2.37 13.36 5.39
CA GLN A 29 -3.44 13.81 4.50
C GLN A 29 -4.80 13.28 4.97
N LEU A 30 -4.86 11.98 5.31
CA LEU A 30 -6.05 11.32 5.81
C LEU A 30 -6.56 11.95 7.12
N ARG A 31 -5.65 12.19 8.08
CA ARG A 31 -5.99 12.87 9.34
C ARG A 31 -6.45 14.32 9.11
N HIS A 32 -5.79 15.05 8.20
CA HIS A 32 -6.18 16.42 7.87
C HIS A 32 -7.63 16.48 7.38
N PHE A 33 -8.03 15.62 6.46
CA PHE A 33 -9.41 15.59 5.96
C PHE A 33 -10.42 15.11 7.00
N ARG A 34 -10.02 14.23 7.89
CA ARG A 34 -10.87 13.74 8.98
C ARG A 34 -11.10 14.80 10.06
N ASP A 35 -10.05 15.47 10.52
CA ASP A 35 -10.04 16.25 11.76
C ASP A 35 -10.16 17.76 11.51
N VAL A 36 -9.58 18.28 10.43
CA VAL A 36 -9.52 19.70 10.11
C VAL A 36 -10.61 20.09 9.11
N GLU A 37 -10.56 19.54 7.90
CA GLU A 37 -11.51 19.87 6.83
C GLU A 37 -12.87 19.21 7.01
N LYS A 38 -12.93 18.05 7.70
CA LYS A 38 -14.15 17.29 7.98
C LYS A 38 -14.97 17.03 6.73
N VAL A 39 -14.31 16.59 5.66
CA VAL A 39 -14.96 16.31 4.37
C VAL A 39 -15.89 15.09 4.47
N PRO A 40 -17.00 15.04 3.75
CA PRO A 40 -17.91 13.89 3.75
C PRO A 40 -17.39 12.72 2.91
N ALA A 41 -16.42 12.96 2.00
CA ALA A 41 -15.78 11.92 1.21
C ALA A 41 -14.32 12.21 0.93
N ILE A 42 -13.56 11.12 0.76
CA ILE A 42 -12.16 11.12 0.32
C ILE A 42 -12.04 10.28 -0.95
N LEU A 43 -11.41 10.84 -1.96
CA LEU A 43 -10.92 10.10 -3.11
C LEU A 43 -9.46 9.73 -2.84
N LEU A 44 -9.22 8.44 -2.61
CA LEU A 44 -7.88 7.88 -2.42
C LEU A 44 -7.33 7.43 -3.78
N ARG A 45 -6.49 8.27 -4.39
CA ARG A 45 -5.84 7.96 -5.66
C ARG A 45 -4.60 7.13 -5.40
N ILE A 46 -4.51 5.93 -6.01
CA ILE A 46 -3.44 4.97 -5.79
C ILE A 46 -2.71 4.69 -7.11
N ASP A 47 -1.41 4.96 -7.14
CA ASP A 47 -0.50 4.56 -8.22
C ASP A 47 0.83 4.07 -7.62
N SER A 48 0.83 2.82 -7.14
CA SER A 48 1.87 2.27 -6.27
C SER A 48 2.03 0.76 -6.49
N PRO A 49 3.27 0.25 -6.55
CA PRO A 49 3.56 -1.19 -6.61
C PRO A 49 3.42 -1.90 -5.24
N GLY A 50 3.12 -1.17 -4.17
CA GLY A 50 3.18 -1.67 -2.81
C GLY A 50 4.43 -1.22 -2.06
N GLY A 51 4.81 -1.95 -1.02
CA GLY A 51 5.98 -1.61 -0.19
C GLY A 51 5.99 -2.35 1.14
N TYR A 52 6.48 -1.70 2.19
CA TYR A 52 6.63 -2.31 3.50
C TYR A 52 5.29 -2.66 4.14
N VAL A 53 5.27 -3.84 4.75
CA VAL A 53 4.08 -4.42 5.38
C VAL A 53 3.51 -3.49 6.44
N GLY A 54 4.32 -3.11 7.43
CA GLY A 54 3.88 -2.24 8.53
C GLY A 54 3.34 -0.90 8.04
N ALA A 55 4.01 -0.26 7.09
CA ALA A 55 3.56 0.99 6.50
C ALA A 55 2.20 0.85 5.78
N SER A 56 2.02 -0.23 5.03
CA SER A 56 0.75 -0.53 4.35
C SER A 56 -0.38 -0.79 5.35
N GLN A 57 -0.11 -1.50 6.44
CA GLN A 57 -1.07 -1.79 7.51
C GLN A 57 -1.48 -0.52 8.27
N GLU A 58 -0.55 0.40 8.51
CA GLU A 58 -0.87 1.68 9.15
C GLU A 58 -1.79 2.55 8.29
N ILE A 59 -1.54 2.63 6.99
CA ILE A 59 -2.41 3.36 6.06
C ILE A 59 -3.79 2.69 5.99
N TYR A 60 -3.84 1.37 5.83
CA TYR A 60 -5.08 0.59 5.86
C TYR A 60 -5.91 0.93 7.10
N ARG A 61 -5.28 0.90 8.28
CA ARG A 61 -5.96 1.20 9.54
C ARG A 61 -6.50 2.63 9.60
N GLN A 62 -5.76 3.62 9.07
CA GLN A 62 -6.25 4.99 9.00
C GLN A 62 -7.48 5.12 8.09
N VAL A 63 -7.50 4.43 6.95
CA VAL A 63 -8.68 4.41 6.07
C VAL A 63 -9.89 3.79 6.78
N GLU A 64 -9.69 2.68 7.50
CA GLU A 64 -10.78 2.07 8.29
C GLU A 64 -11.34 3.05 9.34
N LEU A 65 -10.48 3.73 10.10
CA LEU A 65 -10.89 4.70 11.13
C LEU A 65 -11.68 5.87 10.54
N ILE A 66 -11.35 6.29 9.33
CA ILE A 66 -12.07 7.34 8.59
C ILE A 66 -13.46 6.85 8.21
N ARG A 67 -13.57 5.65 7.66
CA ARG A 67 -14.86 5.04 7.30
C ARG A 67 -15.76 4.83 8.52
N GLN A 68 -15.20 4.43 9.65
CA GLN A 68 -15.94 4.28 10.92
C GLN A 68 -16.55 5.61 11.41
N ARG A 69 -16.02 6.76 10.97
CA ARG A 69 -16.60 8.09 11.21
C ARG A 69 -17.64 8.51 10.17
N GLY A 70 -18.03 7.62 9.27
CA GLY A 70 -19.02 7.88 8.24
C GLY A 70 -18.52 8.62 7.00
N ILE A 71 -17.22 8.94 6.93
CA ILE A 71 -16.59 9.56 5.76
C ILE A 71 -16.45 8.48 4.68
N LYS A 72 -16.96 8.74 3.48
CA LYS A 72 -16.87 7.81 2.36
C LYS A 72 -15.47 7.82 1.75
N VAL A 73 -14.90 6.64 1.54
CA VAL A 73 -13.58 6.50 0.92
C VAL A 73 -13.69 5.69 -0.37
N ILE A 74 -13.31 6.28 -1.48
CA ILE A 74 -13.28 5.63 -2.78
C ILE A 74 -11.81 5.50 -3.21
N ALA A 75 -11.34 4.25 -3.37
CA ALA A 75 -10.03 3.97 -3.94
C ALA A 75 -10.10 4.02 -5.46
N SER A 76 -9.36 4.92 -6.08
CA SER A 76 -9.21 5.07 -7.52
C SER A 76 -7.81 4.62 -7.94
N MET A 77 -7.73 3.47 -8.58
CA MET A 77 -6.45 2.89 -9.01
C MET A 77 -5.97 3.54 -10.31
N GLY A 78 -4.69 3.90 -10.34
CA GLY A 78 -3.98 4.42 -11.50
C GLY A 78 -3.45 3.33 -12.43
N ASN A 79 -2.17 3.45 -12.80
CA ASN A 79 -1.51 2.44 -13.62
C ASN A 79 -1.29 1.15 -12.85
N VAL A 80 -0.85 1.28 -11.59
CA VAL A 80 -0.55 0.17 -10.70
C VAL A 80 -1.17 0.44 -9.33
N ALA A 81 -1.81 -0.57 -8.74
CA ALA A 81 -2.23 -0.58 -7.35
C ALA A 81 -2.16 -2.03 -6.84
N ALA A 82 -0.96 -2.49 -6.53
CA ALA A 82 -0.66 -3.89 -6.29
C ALA A 82 -0.03 -4.12 -4.92
N SER A 83 -0.13 -5.35 -4.42
CA SER A 83 0.52 -5.79 -3.19
C SER A 83 0.12 -4.89 -2.00
N GLY A 84 1.03 -4.25 -1.28
CA GLY A 84 0.73 -3.33 -0.18
C GLY A 84 -0.23 -2.20 -0.55
N ALA A 85 -0.20 -1.73 -1.81
CA ALA A 85 -1.15 -0.73 -2.30
C ALA A 85 -2.56 -1.31 -2.49
N TYR A 86 -2.68 -2.58 -2.88
CA TYR A 86 -3.96 -3.28 -2.88
C TYR A 86 -4.45 -3.53 -1.45
N TYR A 87 -3.54 -3.86 -0.52
CA TYR A 87 -3.86 -3.97 0.91
C TYR A 87 -4.49 -2.68 1.44
N VAL A 88 -3.95 -1.52 1.07
CA VAL A 88 -4.55 -0.23 1.43
C VAL A 88 -5.91 -0.03 0.76
N ALA A 89 -6.03 -0.37 -0.53
CA ALA A 89 -7.25 -0.17 -1.31
C ALA A 89 -8.46 -0.95 -0.75
N ILE A 90 -8.25 -2.15 -0.22
CA ILE A 90 -9.35 -2.97 0.34
C ILE A 90 -9.97 -2.37 1.61
N ALA A 91 -9.34 -1.38 2.24
CA ALA A 91 -9.92 -0.64 3.35
C ALA A 91 -10.99 0.38 2.89
N ALA A 92 -11.06 0.74 1.61
CA ALA A 92 -12.04 1.70 1.08
C ALA A 92 -13.47 1.14 1.04
N ASP A 93 -14.46 2.03 0.89
CA ASP A 93 -15.87 1.61 0.68
C ASP A 93 -16.08 1.03 -0.73
N THR A 94 -15.32 1.53 -1.71
CA THR A 94 -15.40 1.09 -3.11
C THR A 94 -14.03 1.20 -3.76
N ILE A 95 -13.68 0.19 -4.53
CA ILE A 95 -12.46 0.14 -5.33
C ILE A 95 -12.82 0.27 -6.80
N MET A 96 -12.28 1.28 -7.47
CA MET A 96 -12.42 1.49 -8.90
C MET A 96 -11.06 1.40 -9.60
N ALA A 97 -11.01 0.68 -10.71
CA ALA A 97 -9.81 0.52 -11.52
C ALA A 97 -10.10 0.77 -13.01
N ASN A 98 -9.10 1.25 -13.76
CA ASN A 98 -9.19 1.19 -15.21
C ASN A 98 -9.09 -0.28 -15.67
N PRO A 99 -9.67 -0.66 -16.82
CA PRO A 99 -9.57 -2.04 -17.32
C PRO A 99 -8.15 -2.58 -17.41
N GLY A 100 -7.18 -1.70 -17.72
CA GLY A 100 -5.75 -2.04 -17.86
C GLY A 100 -4.89 -1.81 -16.62
N THR A 101 -5.45 -1.33 -15.49
CA THR A 101 -4.71 -1.20 -14.22
C THR A 101 -4.10 -2.53 -13.81
N ILE A 102 -2.85 -2.52 -13.38
CA ILE A 102 -2.20 -3.70 -12.78
C ILE A 102 -2.48 -3.69 -11.28
N THR A 103 -3.05 -4.80 -10.77
CA THR A 103 -3.41 -4.94 -9.35
C THR A 103 -3.24 -6.39 -8.88
N GLY A 104 -3.73 -6.74 -7.69
CA GLY A 104 -3.49 -8.05 -7.08
C GLY A 104 -2.11 -8.11 -6.43
N SER A 105 -1.26 -9.03 -6.85
CA SER A 105 0.03 -9.33 -6.20
C SER A 105 -0.16 -9.52 -4.68
N ILE A 106 -1.18 -10.32 -4.32
CA ILE A 106 -1.49 -10.64 -2.93
C ILE A 106 -0.51 -11.70 -2.46
N GLY A 107 0.54 -11.23 -1.80
CA GLY A 107 1.65 -12.06 -1.36
C GLY A 107 2.68 -11.24 -0.60
N VAL A 108 3.66 -11.94 -0.05
CA VAL A 108 4.75 -11.38 0.76
C VAL A 108 6.07 -11.96 0.26
N ILE A 109 7.06 -11.09 0.12
CA ILE A 109 8.43 -11.51 -0.16
C ILE A 109 9.37 -10.93 0.88
N ALA A 110 10.44 -11.68 1.18
CA ALA A 110 11.60 -11.23 1.93
C ALA A 110 12.85 -11.58 1.14
N GLU A 111 13.63 -10.58 0.77
CA GLU A 111 14.82 -10.74 -0.05
C GLU A 111 16.08 -10.44 0.76
N PHE A 112 17.06 -11.32 0.68
CA PHE A 112 18.32 -11.20 1.38
C PHE A 112 19.47 -11.36 0.36
N PRO A 113 20.19 -10.28 0.03
CA PRO A 113 21.32 -10.37 -0.89
C PRO A 113 22.42 -11.26 -0.30
N GLN A 114 23.04 -12.09 -1.11
CA GLN A 114 24.16 -12.96 -0.73
C GLN A 114 25.41 -12.53 -1.50
N ALA A 115 26.43 -12.04 -0.79
CA ALA A 115 27.67 -11.52 -1.37
C ALA A 115 28.92 -12.25 -0.89
N ASP A 116 28.78 -13.30 -0.08
CA ASP A 116 29.89 -14.02 0.57
C ASP A 116 30.95 -14.52 -0.42
N THR A 117 30.55 -15.02 -1.57
CA THR A 117 31.45 -15.50 -2.62
C THR A 117 32.26 -14.37 -3.28
N LEU A 118 31.61 -13.22 -3.52
CA LEU A 118 32.28 -12.03 -4.04
C LEU A 118 33.26 -11.48 -3.03
N LEU A 119 32.89 -11.37 -1.77
CA LEU A 119 33.75 -10.88 -0.69
C LEU A 119 34.99 -11.73 -0.52
N ARG A 120 34.88 -13.06 -0.56
CA ARG A 120 36.05 -13.98 -0.56
C ARG A 120 37.00 -13.75 -1.75
N LYS A 121 36.43 -13.51 -2.95
CA LYS A 121 37.25 -13.28 -4.16
C LYS A 121 38.06 -11.99 -4.07
N VAL A 122 37.58 -10.97 -3.38
CA VAL A 122 38.33 -9.70 -3.19
C VAL A 122 39.14 -9.67 -1.89
N GLY A 123 39.25 -10.80 -1.18
CA GLY A 123 40.02 -10.93 0.04
C GLY A 123 39.43 -10.32 1.30
N LEU A 124 38.11 -10.02 1.31
CA LEU A 124 37.42 -9.51 2.47
C LEU A 124 36.82 -10.66 3.31
N ALA A 125 37.11 -10.64 4.61
CA ALA A 125 36.54 -11.55 5.60
C ALA A 125 35.87 -10.77 6.73
N PHE A 126 34.78 -11.31 7.29
CA PHE A 126 34.06 -10.71 8.40
C PHE A 126 34.11 -11.64 9.61
N ASN A 127 34.54 -11.12 10.76
CA ASN A 127 34.48 -11.79 12.04
C ASN A 127 33.26 -11.26 12.78
N ILE A 128 32.21 -12.08 12.91
CA ILE A 128 30.96 -11.70 13.54
C ILE A 128 30.94 -12.23 14.97
N VAL A 129 30.88 -11.32 15.94
CA VAL A 129 30.61 -11.62 17.34
C VAL A 129 29.18 -11.23 17.65
N LYS A 130 28.36 -12.16 18.12
CA LYS A 130 26.92 -11.97 18.31
C LYS A 130 26.40 -12.57 19.60
N SER A 131 25.38 -11.98 20.18
CA SER A 131 24.77 -12.43 21.43
C SER A 131 23.79 -13.60 21.29
N GLY A 132 23.34 -13.91 20.10
CA GLY A 132 22.33 -14.97 19.88
C GLY A 132 22.45 -15.59 18.50
N ARG A 133 21.93 -16.83 18.39
CA ARG A 133 22.04 -17.66 17.19
C ARG A 133 21.54 -16.97 15.92
N TYR A 134 20.44 -16.24 16.02
CA TYR A 134 19.72 -15.63 14.89
C TYR A 134 20.04 -14.15 14.66
N LYS A 135 20.97 -13.53 15.44
CA LYS A 135 21.19 -12.08 15.38
C LYS A 135 21.76 -11.59 14.05
N ASP A 136 22.41 -12.45 13.31
CA ASP A 136 22.99 -12.20 11.98
C ASP A 136 22.23 -12.92 10.85
N THR A 137 20.99 -13.31 11.07
CA THR A 137 20.11 -13.89 10.05
C THR A 137 19.94 -12.92 8.89
N GLY A 138 20.08 -13.41 7.67
CA GLY A 138 20.03 -12.59 6.46
C GLY A 138 21.32 -11.79 6.16
N SER A 139 22.41 -12.06 6.89
CA SER A 139 23.72 -11.43 6.61
C SER A 139 24.19 -11.73 5.18
N PRO A 140 24.58 -10.72 4.40
CA PRO A 140 25.11 -10.92 3.05
C PRO A 140 26.51 -11.54 3.04
N THR A 141 27.19 -11.63 4.20
CA THR A 141 28.61 -12.02 4.30
C THR A 141 28.83 -13.52 4.50
N ARG A 142 27.75 -14.29 4.63
CA ARG A 142 27.77 -15.75 4.75
C ARG A 142 26.50 -16.37 4.17
N PRO A 143 26.54 -17.66 3.80
CA PRO A 143 25.32 -18.38 3.44
C PRO A 143 24.31 -18.42 4.60
N MET A 144 23.03 -18.35 4.26
CA MET A 144 21.92 -18.54 5.19
C MET A 144 21.86 -20.02 5.60
N ARG A 145 21.63 -20.27 6.89
CA ARG A 145 21.42 -21.64 7.41
C ARG A 145 19.98 -22.08 7.20
N GLY A 146 19.75 -23.42 7.18
CA GLY A 146 18.41 -23.97 7.02
C GLY A 146 17.42 -23.51 8.11
N ASP A 147 17.87 -23.49 9.37
CA ASP A 147 17.03 -23.03 10.50
C ASP A 147 16.70 -21.52 10.45
N GLU A 148 17.57 -20.71 9.85
CA GLU A 148 17.28 -19.29 9.59
C GLU A 148 16.26 -19.12 8.47
N GLN A 149 16.36 -19.94 7.42
CA GLN A 149 15.38 -19.96 6.35
C GLN A 149 13.99 -20.37 6.84
N GLU A 150 13.91 -21.39 7.68
CA GLU A 150 12.65 -21.84 8.30
C GLU A 150 12.04 -20.74 9.18
N LEU A 151 12.87 -20.05 9.99
CA LEU A 151 12.42 -18.93 10.81
C LEU A 151 11.87 -17.79 9.94
N LEU A 152 12.59 -17.39 8.89
CA LEU A 152 12.16 -16.31 8.00
C LEU A 152 10.91 -16.71 7.21
N GLN A 153 10.82 -17.98 6.78
CA GLN A 153 9.62 -18.49 6.11
C GLN A 153 8.39 -18.37 7.02
N SER A 154 8.53 -18.71 8.31
CA SER A 154 7.41 -18.58 9.27
C SER A 154 6.93 -17.13 9.42
N VAL A 155 7.83 -16.14 9.35
CA VAL A 155 7.47 -14.71 9.37
C VAL A 155 6.74 -14.31 8.10
N VAL A 156 7.21 -14.78 6.95
CA VAL A 156 6.58 -14.53 5.64
C VAL A 156 5.18 -15.16 5.61
N ASP A 157 5.04 -16.39 6.09
CA ASP A 157 3.76 -17.12 6.11
C ASP A 157 2.74 -16.44 7.03
N ASP A 158 3.14 -16.01 8.22
CA ASP A 158 2.26 -15.29 9.14
C ASP A 158 1.79 -13.96 8.52
N THR A 159 2.72 -13.21 7.93
CA THR A 159 2.41 -11.94 7.27
C THR A 159 1.51 -12.13 6.04
N TYR A 160 1.73 -13.20 5.28
CA TYR A 160 0.87 -13.58 4.15
C TYR A 160 -0.55 -13.94 4.60
N LEU A 161 -0.69 -14.71 5.69
CA LEU A 161 -1.99 -15.04 6.25
C LEU A 161 -2.77 -13.80 6.65
N GLN A 162 -2.13 -12.81 7.29
CA GLN A 162 -2.75 -11.52 7.63
C GLN A 162 -3.29 -10.81 6.38
N PHE A 163 -2.52 -10.77 5.29
CA PHE A 163 -2.97 -10.16 4.03
C PHE A 163 -4.17 -10.91 3.43
N ARG A 164 -4.05 -12.21 3.33
CA ARG A 164 -5.09 -13.08 2.79
C ARG A 164 -6.41 -12.96 3.56
N GLU A 165 -6.35 -12.94 4.89
CA GLU A 165 -7.51 -12.76 5.75
C GLU A 165 -8.15 -11.38 5.56
N ALA A 166 -7.36 -10.32 5.48
CA ALA A 166 -7.85 -8.96 5.21
C ALA A 166 -8.60 -8.89 3.87
N VAL A 167 -8.05 -9.50 2.81
CA VAL A 167 -8.70 -9.58 1.49
C VAL A 167 -10.00 -10.37 1.58
N GLY A 168 -9.98 -11.56 2.20
CA GLY A 168 -11.15 -12.41 2.35
C GLY A 168 -12.30 -11.69 3.04
N LYS A 169 -12.00 -11.01 4.13
CA LYS A 169 -12.96 -10.23 4.91
C LYS A 169 -13.48 -9.01 4.12
N ALA A 170 -12.59 -8.24 3.53
CA ALA A 170 -12.97 -7.01 2.82
C ALA A 170 -13.74 -7.27 1.53
N ARG A 171 -13.43 -8.37 0.83
CA ARG A 171 -14.01 -8.71 -0.47
C ARG A 171 -15.11 -9.78 -0.39
N ASN A 172 -15.38 -10.30 0.80
CA ASN A 172 -16.34 -11.39 1.03
C ASN A 172 -16.12 -12.58 0.08
N ILE A 173 -14.85 -12.94 -0.15
CA ILE A 173 -14.45 -14.04 -1.03
C ILE A 173 -14.36 -15.32 -0.20
N PRO A 174 -15.04 -16.41 -0.61
CA PRO A 174 -14.95 -17.71 0.06
C PRO A 174 -13.49 -18.23 0.11
N GLN A 175 -13.16 -18.88 1.22
CA GLN A 175 -11.80 -19.38 1.50
C GLN A 175 -11.22 -20.22 0.35
N ALA A 176 -12.00 -21.16 -0.19
CA ALA A 176 -11.55 -22.02 -1.29
C ALA A 176 -11.17 -21.27 -2.57
N ARG A 177 -11.76 -20.07 -2.77
CA ARG A 177 -11.43 -19.21 -3.92
C ARG A 177 -10.26 -18.29 -3.63
N LEU A 178 -10.06 -17.90 -2.37
CA LEU A 178 -8.92 -17.08 -1.96
C LEU A 178 -7.60 -17.75 -2.31
N ASP A 179 -7.46 -19.06 -2.09
CA ASP A 179 -6.22 -19.80 -2.36
C ASP A 179 -5.77 -19.67 -3.83
N SER A 180 -6.71 -19.59 -4.77
CA SER A 180 -6.39 -19.43 -6.18
C SER A 180 -6.07 -17.98 -6.58
N LEU A 181 -6.45 -16.98 -5.76
CA LEU A 181 -6.30 -15.56 -6.06
C LEU A 181 -5.15 -14.87 -5.30
N THR A 182 -4.56 -15.57 -4.34
CA THR A 182 -3.60 -14.98 -3.40
C THR A 182 -2.22 -15.64 -3.43
N GLN A 183 -1.80 -16.15 -4.60
CA GLN A 183 -0.47 -16.75 -4.79
C GLN A 183 0.57 -15.75 -5.31
N GLY A 184 0.36 -14.46 -5.09
CA GLY A 184 1.25 -13.40 -5.56
C GLY A 184 1.06 -12.96 -7.01
N GLN A 185 0.13 -13.56 -7.76
CA GLN A 185 -0.11 -13.20 -9.16
C GLN A 185 -0.74 -11.82 -9.31
N VAL A 186 -0.44 -11.17 -10.43
CA VAL A 186 -1.02 -9.89 -10.83
C VAL A 186 -2.23 -10.09 -11.73
N PHE A 187 -3.13 -9.12 -11.74
CA PHE A 187 -4.33 -9.09 -12.54
C PHE A 187 -4.49 -7.73 -13.23
N THR A 188 -5.11 -7.71 -14.39
CA THR A 188 -5.63 -6.45 -14.92
C THR A 188 -6.86 -6.02 -14.12
N GLY A 189 -7.21 -4.73 -14.14
CA GLY A 189 -8.42 -4.24 -13.50
C GLY A 189 -9.68 -4.98 -13.94
N ARG A 190 -9.77 -5.35 -15.23
CA ARG A 190 -10.87 -6.15 -15.76
C ARG A 190 -10.93 -7.54 -15.13
N MET A 191 -9.79 -8.25 -15.04
CA MET A 191 -9.71 -9.54 -14.36
C MET A 191 -10.05 -9.43 -12.88
N ALA A 192 -9.48 -8.43 -12.21
CA ALA A 192 -9.72 -8.18 -10.80
C ALA A 192 -11.21 -7.93 -10.50
N LYS A 193 -11.92 -7.21 -11.38
CA LYS A 193 -13.36 -7.05 -11.27
C LYS A 193 -14.09 -8.38 -11.42
N ALA A 194 -13.74 -9.19 -12.40
CA ALA A 194 -14.36 -10.51 -12.63
C ALA A 194 -14.16 -11.45 -11.43
N PHE A 195 -13.04 -11.31 -10.72
CA PHE A 195 -12.72 -12.09 -9.53
C PHE A 195 -13.30 -11.51 -8.22
N GLY A 196 -13.90 -10.33 -8.26
CA GLY A 196 -14.44 -9.66 -7.08
C GLY A 196 -13.41 -8.88 -6.26
N LEU A 197 -12.18 -8.75 -6.76
CA LEU A 197 -11.11 -7.98 -6.11
C LEU A 197 -11.28 -6.47 -6.29
N VAL A 198 -12.00 -6.03 -7.32
CA VAL A 198 -12.36 -4.63 -7.64
C VAL A 198 -13.86 -4.54 -7.80
N ASP A 199 -14.46 -3.44 -7.36
CA ASP A 199 -15.91 -3.27 -7.39
C ASP A 199 -16.43 -2.82 -8.74
N THR A 200 -15.71 -1.92 -9.41
CA THR A 200 -16.15 -1.34 -10.68
C THR A 200 -14.98 -0.89 -11.53
N LEU A 201 -15.23 -0.82 -12.85
CA LEU A 201 -14.27 -0.25 -13.80
C LEU A 201 -14.61 1.20 -14.08
N GLY A 202 -13.60 2.03 -14.18
CA GLY A 202 -13.71 3.45 -14.48
C GLY A 202 -12.39 4.17 -14.26
N ASN A 203 -12.34 5.41 -14.72
CA ASN A 203 -11.19 6.29 -14.59
C ASN A 203 -11.29 7.18 -13.34
N TYR A 204 -10.38 8.14 -13.22
CA TYR A 204 -10.35 9.12 -12.13
C TYR A 204 -11.65 9.93 -12.02
N ASP A 205 -12.18 10.40 -13.16
CA ASP A 205 -13.40 11.23 -13.16
C ASP A 205 -14.64 10.40 -12.80
N ASP A 206 -14.68 9.12 -13.19
CA ASP A 206 -15.74 8.19 -12.77
C ASP A 206 -15.71 7.98 -11.26
N ALA A 207 -14.52 7.80 -10.68
CA ALA A 207 -14.34 7.63 -9.24
C ALA A 207 -14.72 8.92 -8.48
N LEU A 208 -14.39 10.07 -9.00
CA LEU A 208 -14.77 11.36 -8.42
C LEU A 208 -16.29 11.55 -8.45
N ARG A 209 -16.94 11.23 -9.57
CA ARG A 209 -18.42 11.26 -9.65
C ARG A 209 -19.07 10.30 -8.67
N LEU A 210 -18.49 9.09 -8.53
CA LEU A 210 -18.99 8.13 -7.55
C LEU A 210 -18.84 8.66 -6.11
N ALA A 211 -17.69 9.23 -5.77
CA ALA A 211 -17.44 9.80 -4.44
C ALA A 211 -18.46 10.91 -4.11
N LYS A 212 -18.71 11.81 -5.07
CA LYS A 212 -19.75 12.87 -4.91
C LYS A 212 -21.14 12.27 -4.65
N ARG A 213 -21.53 11.28 -5.44
CA ARG A 213 -22.84 10.63 -5.25
C ARG A 213 -22.97 9.93 -3.90
N MET A 214 -21.93 9.18 -3.49
CA MET A 214 -21.94 8.44 -2.22
C MET A 214 -22.00 9.37 -1.00
N ALA A 215 -21.44 10.58 -1.14
CA ALA A 215 -21.45 11.60 -0.11
C ALA A 215 -22.66 12.56 -0.19
N GLY A 216 -23.58 12.37 -1.16
CA GLY A 216 -24.72 13.26 -1.36
C GLY A 216 -24.35 14.68 -1.82
N LEU A 217 -23.19 14.87 -2.41
CA LEU A 217 -22.68 16.15 -2.88
C LEU A 217 -23.17 16.49 -4.30
N SER A 218 -23.18 17.77 -4.63
CA SER A 218 -23.46 18.23 -6.00
C SER A 218 -22.28 17.95 -6.94
N ASP A 219 -22.56 17.96 -8.26
CA ASP A 219 -21.49 17.81 -9.27
C ASP A 219 -20.47 18.95 -9.20
N GLY A 220 -20.85 20.13 -8.69
CA GLY A 220 -19.98 21.27 -8.48
C GLY A 220 -19.09 21.20 -7.25
N ALA A 221 -19.18 20.15 -6.42
CA ALA A 221 -18.33 19.98 -5.25
C ALA A 221 -16.83 20.01 -5.64
N LYS A 222 -16.05 20.79 -4.87
CA LYS A 222 -14.62 21.02 -5.17
C LYS A 222 -13.76 19.89 -4.61
N VAL A 223 -12.74 19.52 -5.40
CA VAL A 223 -11.66 18.65 -4.92
C VAL A 223 -10.62 19.50 -4.22
N ILE A 224 -10.28 19.15 -2.99
CA ILE A 224 -9.25 19.83 -2.20
C ILE A 224 -8.11 18.87 -1.85
N ARG A 225 -6.89 19.39 -1.78
CA ARG A 225 -5.70 18.67 -1.34
C ARG A 225 -5.32 19.13 0.07
N ALA A 226 -4.81 18.20 0.87
CA ALA A 226 -4.19 18.58 2.14
C ALA A 226 -2.93 19.43 1.87
N PRO A 227 -2.61 20.36 2.78
CA PRO A 227 -1.36 21.11 2.67
C PRO A 227 -0.17 20.17 2.57
N SER A 228 0.71 20.41 1.59
CA SER A 228 1.97 19.67 1.49
C SER A 228 2.84 20.04 2.70
N ALA A 229 3.46 19.03 3.33
CA ALA A 229 4.55 19.33 4.24
C ALA A 229 5.64 20.03 3.42
N GLU A 230 6.02 21.25 3.82
CA GLU A 230 7.19 21.91 3.22
C GLU A 230 8.42 21.01 3.48
N LYS A 231 8.83 20.27 2.45
CA LYS A 231 10.15 19.64 2.49
C LYS A 231 11.15 20.78 2.52
N SER A 232 11.92 20.88 3.62
CA SER A 232 13.02 21.84 3.68
C SER A 232 13.93 21.63 2.47
N LEU A 233 14.57 22.69 1.96
CA LEU A 233 15.54 22.59 0.86
C LEU A 233 16.61 21.51 1.14
N PHE A 234 16.97 21.33 2.40
CA PHE A 234 17.90 20.31 2.91
C PHE A 234 17.36 18.88 2.73
N GLN A 235 16.07 18.62 2.97
CA GLN A 235 15.42 17.33 2.72
C GLN A 235 15.25 17.00 1.23
N ARG A 236 15.14 18.04 0.37
CA ARG A 236 15.14 17.86 -1.09
C ARG A 236 16.51 17.46 -1.63
N LEU A 237 17.57 17.94 -1.01
CA LEU A 237 18.97 17.64 -1.40
C LEU A 237 19.46 16.29 -0.87
N LEU A 238 19.03 15.88 0.32
CA LEU A 238 19.45 14.62 0.97
C LEU A 238 18.48 13.45 0.75
N GLY A 239 17.32 13.65 0.14
CA GLY A 239 16.31 12.62 -0.06
C GLY A 239 16.80 11.37 -0.80
N ASN A 240 17.75 11.54 -1.71
CA ASN A 240 18.32 10.43 -2.47
C ASN A 240 19.36 9.59 -1.70
N VAL A 241 19.89 10.10 -0.59
CA VAL A 241 20.91 9.38 0.22
C VAL A 241 20.26 8.41 1.19
N ASN A 242 19.10 8.75 1.75
CA ASN A 242 18.34 7.86 2.63
C ASN A 242 17.82 6.62 1.90
N ASP A 243 17.44 6.73 0.62
CA ASP A 243 16.97 5.60 -0.17
C ASP A 243 18.06 4.55 -0.38
N LEU A 244 19.34 4.96 -0.40
CA LEU A 244 20.50 4.06 -0.49
C LEU A 244 20.78 3.31 0.83
N TRP A 245 20.52 3.94 1.99
CA TRP A 245 20.68 3.31 3.30
C TRP A 245 19.58 2.29 3.60
N HIS A 246 18.36 2.54 3.17
CA HIS A 246 17.23 1.61 3.35
C HIS A 246 17.34 0.37 2.45
N ALA A 247 18.10 0.42 1.36
CA ALA A 247 18.40 -0.74 0.52
C ALA A 247 19.28 -1.79 1.20
N SER A 248 19.96 -1.45 2.29
CA SER A 248 20.84 -2.36 3.04
C SER A 248 20.22 -2.97 4.29
N SER A 249 19.03 -2.52 4.71
CA SER A 249 18.29 -3.11 5.83
C SER A 249 17.30 -4.16 5.31
N TRP A 250 17.32 -5.35 5.91
CA TRP A 250 16.32 -6.37 5.57
C TRP A 250 14.91 -5.90 5.96
N SER A 251 13.98 -6.16 5.09
CA SER A 251 12.59 -5.77 5.27
C SER A 251 11.65 -6.82 4.68
N VAL A 252 10.55 -7.06 5.36
CA VAL A 252 9.43 -7.83 4.81
C VAL A 252 8.53 -6.85 4.07
N SER A 253 8.22 -7.15 2.80
CA SER A 253 7.48 -6.20 1.98
C SER A 253 6.35 -6.83 1.18
N TYR A 254 5.32 -6.01 0.95
CA TYR A 254 4.31 -6.17 -0.05
C TYR A 254 4.73 -5.34 -1.26
N ARG A 255 5.36 -5.92 -2.26
CA ARG A 255 5.72 -5.23 -3.51
C ARG A 255 5.65 -6.17 -4.71
N LEU A 256 5.56 -5.60 -5.89
CA LEU A 256 5.77 -6.36 -7.12
C LEU A 256 7.24 -6.80 -7.19
N PRO A 257 7.51 -7.98 -7.70
CA PRO A 257 8.86 -8.46 -7.93
C PRO A 257 9.61 -7.58 -8.93
#